data_f2f6afefd6da0a8068bd7a7b0ef806e0
#
_entry.id   f2f6afefd6da0a8068bd7a7b0ef806e0
#
_cell.length_a   1.000
_cell.length_b   1.000
_cell.length_c   1.000
_cell.angle_alpha   90.00
_cell.angle_beta   90.00
_cell.angle_gamma   90.00
#
_symmetry.space_group_name_H-M   'P 1'
#
loop_
_entity.id
_entity.type
_entity.pdbx_description
1 polymer ?
#
loop_
_entity_poly.entity_id
_entity_poly.type
_entity_poly.pdbx_seq_one_letter_code
_entity_poly.pdbx_strand_id
1 'polypeptide(L)'
;MTPTDSRADLAIIGSGSAAFAAAIAATNLGKRVVMVERGTVGGTCVNVGCVPSKIMIRAAHIAHLRRESPFDGGIAATVPTIDRSKLLAQQQARVDELRHAKYEGILTSTPTITVLRGDARFKDAHTLTVATADDGMREVSFDRCLIATGASPAIPPIPGLKDTPFWTSTEALASDTIPDRLAVIG
;
A
#
# COMPACT_ATOMS: atom_id res chain seq x y z
N MET A 1 -27.07 1.02 20.41
CA MET A 1 -27.32 1.77 19.15
C MET A 1 -27.70 0.75 18.09
N THR A 2 -28.89 0.87 17.53
CA THR A 2 -29.41 0.03 16.44
C THR A 2 -28.41 -0.03 15.27
N PRO A 3 -28.25 -1.19 14.58
CA PRO A 3 -27.42 -1.26 13.37
C PRO A 3 -28.06 -0.31 12.35
N THR A 4 -27.40 0.79 12.09
CA THR A 4 -27.78 1.72 11.05
C THR A 4 -27.63 0.95 9.74
N ASP A 5 -28.73 0.77 9.06
CA ASP A 5 -28.86 0.16 7.73
C ASP A 5 -27.98 0.97 6.76
N SER A 6 -26.73 0.57 6.65
CA SER A 6 -25.72 1.28 5.87
C SER A 6 -25.79 0.83 4.43
N ARG A 7 -26.92 1.14 3.76
CA ARG A 7 -27.00 0.94 2.31
C ARG A 7 -26.07 1.91 1.62
N ALA A 8 -25.13 1.37 0.86
CA ALA A 8 -24.22 2.13 0.01
C ALA A 8 -24.72 2.12 -1.45
N ASP A 9 -24.54 3.21 -2.17
CA ASP A 9 -24.68 3.20 -3.63
C ASP A 9 -23.54 2.38 -4.24
N LEU A 10 -22.34 2.48 -3.65
CA LEU A 10 -21.16 1.74 -4.07
C LEU A 10 -20.43 1.15 -2.85
N ALA A 11 -20.30 -0.16 -2.79
CA ALA A 11 -19.35 -0.83 -1.91
C ALA A 11 -18.02 -1.06 -2.65
N ILE A 12 -16.89 -0.91 -1.94
CA ILE A 12 -15.56 -1.13 -2.50
C ILE A 12 -14.79 -2.04 -1.56
N ILE A 13 -14.25 -3.15 -2.08
CA ILE A 13 -13.38 -4.04 -1.31
C ILE A 13 -11.92 -3.67 -1.63
N GLY A 14 -11.22 -3.11 -0.65
CA GLY A 14 -9.88 -2.56 -0.76
C GLY A 14 -9.85 -1.04 -0.71
N SER A 15 -8.67 -0.46 -0.47
CA SER A 15 -8.44 0.98 -0.35
C SER A 15 -7.19 1.47 -1.08
N GLY A 16 -6.82 0.79 -2.16
CA GLY A 16 -5.73 1.21 -3.04
C GLY A 16 -6.15 2.33 -4.01
N SER A 17 -5.25 2.69 -4.92
CA SER A 17 -5.45 3.80 -5.87
C SER A 17 -6.71 3.65 -6.72
N ALA A 18 -7.03 2.43 -7.19
CA ALA A 18 -8.24 2.18 -7.97
C ALA A 18 -9.51 2.37 -7.12
N ALA A 19 -9.48 1.93 -5.86
CA ALA A 19 -10.57 2.11 -4.91
C ALA A 19 -10.86 3.59 -4.66
N PHE A 20 -9.81 4.39 -4.38
CA PHE A 20 -9.96 5.83 -4.14
C PHE A 20 -10.41 6.58 -5.40
N ALA A 21 -9.89 6.24 -6.57
CA ALA A 21 -10.35 6.85 -7.82
C ALA A 21 -11.86 6.62 -8.04
N ALA A 22 -12.35 5.40 -7.83
CA ALA A 22 -13.76 5.08 -7.93
C ALA A 22 -14.61 5.76 -6.84
N ALA A 23 -14.11 5.79 -5.60
CA ALA A 23 -14.80 6.44 -4.49
C ALA A 23 -14.98 7.95 -4.75
N ILE A 24 -13.92 8.65 -5.17
CA ILE A 24 -13.97 10.07 -5.51
C ILE A 24 -14.95 10.31 -6.68
N ALA A 25 -14.87 9.51 -7.73
CA ALA A 25 -15.80 9.65 -8.86
C ALA A 25 -17.27 9.44 -8.44
N ALA A 26 -17.53 8.46 -7.60
CA ALA A 26 -18.88 8.19 -7.09
C ALA A 26 -19.39 9.34 -6.20
N THR A 27 -18.55 9.87 -5.30
CA THR A 27 -18.95 11.00 -4.43
C THR A 27 -19.18 12.29 -5.19
N ASN A 28 -18.44 12.54 -6.27
CA ASN A 28 -18.70 13.66 -7.19
C ASN A 28 -20.06 13.57 -7.90
N LEU A 29 -20.63 12.36 -7.96
CA LEU A 29 -21.98 12.09 -8.45
C LEU A 29 -23.03 12.05 -7.33
N GLY A 30 -22.68 12.50 -6.12
CA GLY A 30 -23.55 12.51 -4.95
C GLY A 30 -23.83 11.12 -4.37
N LYS A 31 -22.99 10.10 -4.67
CA LYS A 31 -23.16 8.72 -4.22
C LYS A 31 -22.50 8.45 -2.87
N ARG A 32 -23.14 7.62 -2.04
CA ARG A 32 -22.57 7.14 -0.78
C ARG A 32 -21.70 5.92 -1.03
N VAL A 33 -20.49 5.96 -0.51
CA VAL A 33 -19.48 4.92 -0.69
C VAL A 33 -19.13 4.29 0.65
N VAL A 34 -19.13 2.96 0.70
CA VAL A 34 -18.53 2.19 1.79
C VAL A 34 -17.33 1.43 1.25
N MET A 35 -16.15 1.72 1.80
CA MET A 35 -14.92 1.00 1.51
C MET A 35 -14.64 0.01 2.64
N VAL A 36 -14.26 -1.21 2.31
CA VAL A 36 -13.82 -2.20 3.30
C VAL A 36 -12.33 -2.46 3.12
N GLU A 37 -11.55 -2.23 4.18
CA GLU A 37 -10.10 -2.41 4.17
C GLU A 37 -9.65 -3.24 5.37
N ARG A 38 -8.99 -4.36 5.11
CA ARG A 38 -8.45 -5.25 6.16
C ARG A 38 -7.07 -4.83 6.67
N GLY A 39 -6.32 -4.10 5.87
CA GLY A 39 -4.94 -3.70 6.17
C GLY A 39 -4.77 -2.19 6.27
N THR A 40 -3.69 -1.69 5.71
CA THR A 40 -3.35 -0.26 5.71
C THR A 40 -3.99 0.46 4.53
N VAL A 41 -4.66 1.57 4.79
CA VAL A 41 -5.25 2.43 3.75
C VAL A 41 -4.19 2.90 2.74
N GLY A 42 -4.58 3.04 1.48
CA GLY A 42 -3.69 3.47 0.39
C GLY A 42 -3.16 2.33 -0.47
N GLY A 43 -3.28 1.08 0.01
CA GLY A 43 -2.91 -0.12 -0.75
C GLY A 43 -1.42 -0.24 -1.03
N THR A 44 -1.06 -1.07 -2.00
CA THR A 44 0.32 -1.45 -2.31
C THR A 44 1.20 -0.28 -2.74
N CYS A 45 0.71 0.60 -3.62
CA CYS A 45 1.56 1.62 -4.25
C CYS A 45 2.22 2.56 -3.23
N VAL A 46 1.45 3.13 -2.31
CA VAL A 46 2.00 4.06 -1.33
C VAL A 46 2.74 3.35 -0.20
N ASN A 47 2.23 2.21 0.28
CA ASN A 47 2.76 1.59 1.50
C ASN A 47 3.98 0.69 1.26
N VAL A 48 3.95 -0.15 0.22
CA VAL A 48 4.96 -1.21 0.01
C VAL A 48 5.40 -1.36 -1.45
N GLY A 49 5.05 -0.42 -2.32
CA GLY A 49 5.30 -0.51 -3.76
C GLY A 49 6.01 0.71 -4.33
N CYS A 50 5.30 1.48 -5.15
CA CYS A 50 5.87 2.57 -5.95
C CYS A 50 6.61 3.63 -5.12
N VAL A 51 6.03 4.06 -4.02
CA VAL A 51 6.61 5.15 -3.21
C VAL A 51 7.89 4.70 -2.52
N PRO A 52 7.91 3.65 -1.66
CA PRO A 52 9.14 3.25 -1.00
C PRO A 52 10.22 2.80 -2.00
N SER A 53 9.86 2.14 -3.12
CA SER A 53 10.85 1.74 -4.12
C SER A 53 11.50 2.93 -4.83
N LYS A 54 10.74 3.98 -5.17
CA LYS A 54 11.31 5.19 -5.77
C LYS A 54 12.25 5.92 -4.81
N ILE A 55 11.90 5.97 -3.52
CA ILE A 55 12.76 6.57 -2.49
C ILE A 55 14.06 5.78 -2.38
N MET A 56 13.98 4.45 -2.29
CA MET A 56 15.16 3.57 -2.18
C MET A 56 16.05 3.66 -3.42
N ILE A 57 15.49 3.58 -4.62
CA ILE A 57 16.23 3.72 -5.89
C ILE A 57 16.92 5.08 -5.96
N ARG A 58 16.25 6.16 -5.55
CA ARG A 58 16.86 7.50 -5.54
C ARG A 58 18.01 7.60 -4.56
N ALA A 59 17.88 7.02 -3.37
CA ALA A 59 18.97 6.98 -2.39
C ALA A 59 20.19 6.18 -2.93
N ALA A 60 19.93 5.02 -3.52
CA ALA A 60 20.99 4.20 -4.15
C ALA A 60 21.68 4.94 -5.30
N HIS A 61 20.91 5.65 -6.13
CA HIS A 61 21.48 6.47 -7.22
C HIS A 61 22.37 7.60 -6.70
N ILE A 62 21.96 8.29 -5.63
CA ILE A 62 22.80 9.34 -5.00
C ILE A 62 24.10 8.73 -4.45
N ALA A 63 24.03 7.57 -3.81
CA ALA A 63 25.22 6.87 -3.32
C ALA A 63 26.16 6.45 -4.45
N HIS A 64 25.61 5.97 -5.57
CA HIS A 64 26.37 5.63 -6.76
C HIS A 64 27.07 6.86 -7.36
N LEU A 65 26.35 7.97 -7.57
CA LEU A 65 26.92 9.22 -8.11
C LEU A 65 28.03 9.83 -7.22
N ARG A 66 27.97 9.60 -5.91
CA ARG A 66 29.03 10.03 -5.00
C ARG A 66 30.31 9.20 -5.15
N ARG A 67 30.14 7.90 -5.41
CA ARG A 67 31.25 6.96 -5.57
C ARG A 67 31.89 7.04 -6.97
N GLU A 68 31.08 7.29 -7.97
CA GLU A 68 31.48 7.28 -9.39
C GLU A 68 30.97 8.57 -10.06
N SER A 69 31.85 9.57 -10.14
CA SER A 69 31.50 10.82 -10.82
C SER A 69 31.87 10.76 -12.30
N PRO A 70 30.94 11.08 -13.20
CA PRO A 70 31.29 11.24 -14.63
C PRO A 70 32.15 12.49 -14.89
N PHE A 71 32.37 13.32 -13.87
CA PHE A 71 33.14 14.56 -13.89
C PHE A 71 34.33 14.48 -12.92
N ASP A 72 34.97 13.33 -12.82
CA ASP A 72 36.05 13.01 -11.88
C ASP A 72 37.26 13.93 -11.96
N GLY A 73 37.51 14.50 -13.14
CA GLY A 73 38.57 15.53 -13.33
C GLY A 73 38.32 16.83 -12.56
N GLY A 74 37.09 17.13 -12.13
CA GLY A 74 36.74 18.35 -11.40
C GLY A 74 35.95 18.09 -10.09
N ILE A 75 35.30 16.93 -9.98
CA ILE A 75 34.51 16.55 -8.83
C ILE A 75 35.04 15.20 -8.31
N ALA A 76 35.79 15.24 -7.21
CA ALA A 76 36.38 14.04 -6.62
C ALA A 76 35.30 13.06 -6.18
N ALA A 77 35.50 11.78 -6.51
CA ALA A 77 34.66 10.70 -6.00
C ALA A 77 34.85 10.51 -4.49
N THR A 78 33.78 10.21 -3.80
CA THR A 78 33.78 9.96 -2.34
C THR A 78 32.94 8.74 -2.04
N VAL A 79 33.51 7.71 -1.42
CA VAL A 79 32.74 6.53 -1.02
C VAL A 79 31.82 6.92 0.16
N PRO A 80 30.50 6.90 -0.02
CA PRO A 80 29.60 7.28 1.04
C PRO A 80 29.48 6.16 2.07
N THR A 81 29.40 6.52 3.35
CA THR A 81 28.93 5.60 4.39
C THR A 81 27.41 5.50 4.30
N ILE A 82 26.89 4.28 4.24
CA ILE A 82 25.47 4.02 4.14
C ILE A 82 24.96 3.44 5.47
N ASP A 83 24.05 4.18 6.10
CA ASP A 83 23.29 3.71 7.26
C ASP A 83 21.87 3.32 6.76
N ARG A 84 21.66 2.02 6.54
CA ARG A 84 20.42 1.51 5.98
C ARG A 84 19.22 1.74 6.92
N SER A 85 19.43 1.64 8.24
CA SER A 85 18.35 1.85 9.21
C SER A 85 17.84 3.28 9.17
N LYS A 86 18.73 4.27 9.06
CA LYS A 86 18.32 5.68 8.89
C LYS A 86 17.62 5.95 7.57
N LEU A 87 18.09 5.33 6.49
CA LEU A 87 17.42 5.44 5.19
C LEU A 87 16.03 4.82 5.22
N LEU A 88 15.85 3.68 5.92
CA LEU A 88 14.56 3.05 6.11
C LEU A 88 13.61 3.94 6.92
N ALA A 89 14.08 4.53 8.00
CA ALA A 89 13.29 5.47 8.79
C ALA A 89 12.82 6.69 7.98
N GLN A 90 13.71 7.27 7.15
CA GLN A 90 13.34 8.36 6.25
C GLN A 90 12.35 7.92 5.17
N GLN A 91 12.52 6.70 4.62
CA GLN A 91 11.59 6.12 3.67
C GLN A 91 10.20 5.99 4.27
N GLN A 92 10.11 5.42 5.49
CA GLN A 92 8.84 5.22 6.18
C GLN A 92 8.17 6.56 6.51
N ALA A 93 8.90 7.53 7.01
CA ALA A 93 8.34 8.86 7.29
C ALA A 93 7.70 9.50 6.04
N ARG A 94 8.34 9.38 4.88
CA ARG A 94 7.80 9.89 3.61
C ARG A 94 6.59 9.09 3.10
N VAL A 95 6.58 7.78 3.33
CA VAL A 95 5.43 6.92 3.03
C VAL A 95 4.22 7.35 3.87
N ASP A 96 4.43 7.55 5.17
CA ASP A 96 3.40 7.95 6.12
C ASP A 96 2.83 9.34 5.78
N GLU A 97 3.70 10.30 5.47
CA GLU A 97 3.30 11.64 5.03
C GLU A 97 2.42 11.59 3.77
N LEU A 98 2.85 10.85 2.76
CA LEU A 98 2.10 10.71 1.51
C LEU A 98 0.79 9.97 1.70
N ARG A 99 0.77 8.91 2.53
CA ARG A 99 -0.46 8.20 2.86
C ARG A 99 -1.45 9.13 3.55
N HIS A 100 -0.99 9.87 4.54
CA HIS A 100 -1.82 10.84 5.25
C HIS A 100 -2.38 11.89 4.29
N ALA A 101 -1.53 12.54 3.50
CA ALA A 101 -1.95 13.61 2.60
C ALA A 101 -2.87 13.15 1.45
N LYS A 102 -2.59 11.96 0.87
CA LYS A 102 -3.25 11.51 -0.36
C LYS A 102 -4.43 10.56 -0.16
N TYR A 103 -4.55 9.94 1.02
CA TYR A 103 -5.58 8.93 1.28
C TYR A 103 -6.37 9.28 2.55
N GLU A 104 -5.73 9.40 3.68
CA GLU A 104 -6.42 9.66 4.95
C GLU A 104 -7.05 11.07 4.97
N GLY A 105 -6.37 12.07 4.41
CA GLY A 105 -6.90 13.42 4.24
C GLY A 105 -8.17 13.47 3.38
N ILE A 106 -8.25 12.64 2.33
CA ILE A 106 -9.46 12.52 1.50
C ILE A 106 -10.61 11.96 2.32
N LEU A 107 -10.38 10.91 3.11
CA LEU A 107 -11.41 10.31 3.96
C LEU A 107 -11.93 11.33 4.99
N THR A 108 -11.04 12.10 5.58
CA THR A 108 -11.41 13.15 6.54
C THR A 108 -12.24 14.27 5.89
N SER A 109 -11.91 14.65 4.67
CA SER A 109 -12.58 15.74 3.94
C SER A 109 -13.84 15.32 3.18
N THR A 110 -14.12 14.01 3.07
CA THR A 110 -15.21 13.47 2.26
C THR A 110 -16.12 12.54 3.09
N PRO A 111 -17.05 13.10 3.89
CA PRO A 111 -17.90 12.32 4.81
C PRO A 111 -18.80 11.28 4.12
N THR A 112 -19.00 11.40 2.82
CA THR A 112 -19.76 10.43 2.02
C THR A 112 -19.01 9.14 1.72
N ILE A 113 -17.71 9.07 2.07
CA ILE A 113 -16.90 7.86 2.04
C ILE A 113 -16.74 7.34 3.47
N THR A 114 -17.31 6.18 3.75
CA THR A 114 -17.15 5.48 5.04
C THR A 114 -16.15 4.34 4.87
N VAL A 115 -15.18 4.20 5.76
CA VAL A 115 -14.26 3.06 5.78
C VAL A 115 -14.61 2.12 6.93
N LEU A 116 -14.87 0.86 6.59
CA LEU A 116 -14.99 -0.24 7.55
C LEU A 116 -13.68 -1.01 7.58
N ARG A 117 -13.10 -1.13 8.78
CA ARG A 117 -11.90 -1.94 9.00
C ARG A 117 -12.31 -3.39 9.22
N GLY A 118 -11.91 -4.28 8.31
CA GLY A 118 -12.22 -5.70 8.41
C GLY A 118 -12.08 -6.46 7.11
N ASP A 119 -12.40 -7.74 7.18
CA ASP A 119 -12.36 -8.66 6.04
C ASP A 119 -13.76 -8.83 5.46
N ALA A 120 -13.93 -8.50 4.18
CA ALA A 120 -15.20 -8.55 3.48
C ALA A 120 -15.41 -9.87 2.74
N ARG A 121 -16.64 -10.39 2.82
CA ARG A 121 -17.10 -11.54 2.04
C ARG A 121 -18.47 -11.24 1.44
N PHE A 122 -18.73 -11.72 0.25
CA PHE A 122 -20.07 -11.68 -0.31
C PHE A 122 -20.99 -12.65 0.45
N LYS A 123 -22.09 -12.13 0.98
CA LYS A 123 -23.19 -12.92 1.50
C LYS A 123 -24.14 -13.30 0.37
N ASP A 124 -24.41 -12.35 -0.50
CA ASP A 124 -25.23 -12.48 -1.71
C ASP A 124 -24.81 -11.42 -2.76
N ALA A 125 -25.58 -11.27 -3.82
CA ALA A 125 -25.28 -10.34 -4.94
C ALA A 125 -25.31 -8.85 -4.52
N HIS A 126 -25.90 -8.50 -3.38
CA HIS A 126 -26.11 -7.12 -2.94
C HIS A 126 -25.71 -6.88 -1.49
N THR A 127 -25.09 -7.84 -0.82
CA THR A 127 -24.71 -7.75 0.59
C THR A 127 -23.31 -8.29 0.83
N LEU A 128 -22.47 -7.51 1.50
CA LEU A 128 -21.22 -7.98 2.11
C LEU A 128 -21.42 -8.25 3.60
N THR A 129 -20.78 -9.28 4.10
CA THR A 129 -20.47 -9.44 5.52
C THR A 129 -19.03 -8.99 5.75
N VAL A 130 -18.81 -8.19 6.79
CA VAL A 130 -17.49 -7.67 7.16
C VAL A 130 -17.16 -8.13 8.57
N ALA A 131 -16.14 -8.97 8.71
CA ALA A 131 -15.57 -9.32 10.01
C ALA A 131 -14.67 -8.18 10.46
N THR A 132 -15.05 -7.48 11.52
CA THR A 132 -14.31 -6.33 12.06
C THR A 132 -13.33 -6.75 13.15
N ALA A 133 -12.31 -5.93 13.41
CA ALA A 133 -11.25 -6.25 14.35
C ALA A 133 -11.70 -6.36 15.82
N ASP A 134 -12.89 -5.87 16.15
CA ASP A 134 -13.56 -5.95 17.45
C ASP A 134 -14.45 -7.21 17.58
N ASP A 135 -14.15 -8.27 16.80
CA ASP A 135 -14.90 -9.53 16.71
C ASP A 135 -16.38 -9.36 16.37
N GLY A 136 -16.74 -8.20 15.82
CA GLY A 136 -18.07 -7.91 15.32
C GLY A 136 -18.26 -8.38 13.88
N MET A 137 -19.51 -8.71 13.55
CA MET A 137 -19.92 -8.91 12.15
C MET A 137 -20.84 -7.76 11.75
N ARG A 138 -20.54 -7.13 10.63
CA ARG A 138 -21.38 -6.09 10.05
C ARG A 138 -21.84 -6.47 8.65
N GLU A 139 -23.06 -6.10 8.32
CA GLU A 139 -23.60 -6.25 6.96
C GLU A 139 -23.61 -4.89 6.26
N VAL A 140 -23.23 -4.89 4.99
CA VAL A 140 -23.24 -3.72 4.12
C VAL A 140 -24.05 -4.07 2.89
N SER A 141 -25.26 -3.51 2.76
CA SER A 141 -26.06 -3.61 1.55
C SER A 141 -25.62 -2.57 0.53
N PHE A 142 -25.61 -2.91 -0.76
CA PHE A 142 -25.12 -2.04 -1.83
C PHE A 142 -25.87 -2.22 -3.15
N ASP A 143 -25.85 -1.18 -3.99
CA ASP A 143 -26.37 -1.26 -5.35
C ASP A 143 -25.33 -1.82 -6.33
N ARG A 144 -24.06 -1.44 -6.16
CA ARG A 144 -22.90 -1.91 -6.95
C ARG A 144 -21.72 -2.19 -6.04
N CYS A 145 -20.89 -3.14 -6.44
CA CYS A 145 -19.65 -3.45 -5.72
C CYS A 145 -18.45 -3.42 -6.67
N LEU A 146 -17.38 -2.75 -6.22
CA LEU A 146 -16.08 -2.77 -6.87
C LEU A 146 -15.12 -3.65 -6.07
N ILE A 147 -14.56 -4.66 -6.72
CA ILE A 147 -13.49 -5.49 -6.17
C ILE A 147 -12.15 -4.86 -6.56
N ALA A 148 -11.50 -4.22 -5.59
CA ALA A 148 -10.23 -3.50 -5.76
C ALA A 148 -9.17 -4.01 -4.76
N THR A 149 -9.10 -5.32 -4.58
CA THR A 149 -8.27 -6.00 -3.57
C THR A 149 -6.77 -6.00 -3.87
N GLY A 150 -6.38 -5.54 -5.07
CA GLY A 150 -4.99 -5.44 -5.49
C GLY A 150 -4.33 -6.78 -5.81
N ALA A 151 -3.01 -6.82 -5.71
CA ALA A 151 -2.19 -7.98 -5.96
C ALA A 151 -1.04 -8.09 -4.96
N SER A 152 -0.49 -9.27 -4.83
CA SER A 152 0.73 -9.58 -4.06
C SER A 152 1.79 -10.15 -5.00
N PRO A 153 3.09 -10.08 -4.64
CA PRO A 153 4.14 -10.75 -5.39
C PRO A 153 3.85 -12.24 -5.55
N ALA A 154 3.96 -12.75 -6.76
CA ALA A 154 3.86 -14.19 -7.01
C ALA A 154 5.21 -14.85 -6.71
N ILE A 155 5.19 -15.92 -5.90
CA ILE A 155 6.37 -16.71 -5.61
C ILE A 155 6.42 -17.87 -6.60
N PRO A 156 7.45 -17.91 -7.49
CA PRO A 156 7.52 -18.98 -8.49
C PRO A 156 7.74 -20.34 -7.81
N PRO A 157 7.22 -21.45 -8.39
CA PRO A 157 7.31 -22.79 -7.81
C PRO A 157 8.68 -23.43 -8.12
N ILE A 158 9.77 -22.77 -7.68
CA ILE A 158 11.13 -23.28 -7.85
C ILE A 158 11.42 -24.26 -6.72
N PRO A 159 11.88 -25.49 -7.02
CA PRO A 159 12.24 -26.46 -6.00
C PRO A 159 13.29 -25.91 -5.03
N GLY A 160 13.04 -26.03 -3.73
CA GLY A 160 13.93 -25.55 -2.67
C GLY A 160 13.80 -24.04 -2.34
N LEU A 161 13.11 -23.24 -3.13
CA LEU A 161 13.00 -21.78 -2.85
C LEU A 161 12.31 -21.51 -1.51
N LYS A 162 11.27 -22.26 -1.18
CA LYS A 162 10.53 -22.10 0.09
C LYS A 162 11.34 -22.51 1.32
N ASP A 163 12.39 -23.29 1.13
CA ASP A 163 13.26 -23.78 2.20
C ASP A 163 14.49 -22.86 2.42
N THR A 164 14.58 -21.79 1.64
CA THR A 164 15.63 -20.78 1.75
C THR A 164 15.07 -19.44 2.23
N PRO A 165 15.87 -18.63 2.96
CA PRO A 165 15.46 -17.26 3.23
C PRO A 165 15.44 -16.47 1.92
N PHE A 166 14.27 -16.00 1.51
CA PHE A 166 14.11 -15.14 0.35
C PHE A 166 13.26 -13.91 0.69
N TRP A 167 13.43 -12.90 -0.11
CA TRP A 167 12.63 -11.69 -0.04
C TRP A 167 11.81 -11.55 -1.31
N THR A 168 10.59 -11.04 -1.16
CA THR A 168 9.89 -10.38 -2.24
C THR A 168 10.28 -8.90 -2.24
N SER A 169 9.72 -8.11 -3.15
CA SER A 169 9.91 -6.66 -3.15
C SER A 169 9.46 -6.01 -1.84
N THR A 170 8.48 -6.57 -1.16
CA THR A 170 7.96 -6.05 0.12
C THR A 170 9.00 -6.17 1.23
N GLU A 171 9.57 -7.35 1.44
CA GLU A 171 10.59 -7.59 2.45
C GLU A 171 11.89 -6.83 2.12
N ALA A 172 12.28 -6.77 0.84
CA ALA A 172 13.46 -6.03 0.42
C ALA A 172 13.34 -4.52 0.74
N LEU A 173 12.16 -3.93 0.56
CA LEU A 173 11.91 -2.52 0.88
C LEU A 173 11.81 -2.26 2.38
N ALA A 174 11.37 -3.25 3.17
CA ALA A 174 11.23 -3.15 4.62
C ALA A 174 12.50 -3.55 5.40
N SER A 175 13.48 -4.16 4.73
CA SER A 175 14.73 -4.58 5.39
C SER A 175 15.58 -3.38 5.81
N ASP A 176 16.13 -3.45 7.00
CA ASP A 176 17.13 -2.51 7.54
C ASP A 176 18.58 -2.94 7.26
N THR A 177 18.75 -4.08 6.57
CA THR A 177 20.06 -4.65 6.23
C THR A 177 20.31 -4.59 4.73
N ILE A 178 21.59 -4.51 4.37
CA ILE A 178 22.08 -4.65 3.00
C ILE A 178 22.81 -6.00 2.94
N PRO A 179 22.32 -6.98 2.19
CA PRO A 179 23.00 -8.26 2.07
C PRO A 179 24.33 -8.10 1.31
N ASP A 180 25.37 -8.82 1.71
CA ASP A 180 26.65 -8.84 1.01
C ASP A 180 26.53 -9.41 -0.40
N ARG A 181 25.62 -10.34 -0.61
CA ARG A 181 25.31 -10.97 -1.89
C ARG A 181 23.82 -11.16 -2.04
N LEU A 182 23.30 -10.81 -3.20
CA LEU A 182 21.89 -10.96 -3.54
C LEU A 182 21.74 -11.60 -4.92
N ALA A 183 21.01 -12.70 -5.00
CA ALA A 183 20.54 -13.25 -6.25
C ALA A 183 19.12 -12.73 -6.54
N VAL A 184 18.89 -12.24 -7.76
CA VAL A 184 17.58 -11.77 -8.21
C VAL A 184 17.03 -12.75 -9.23
N ILE A 185 15.80 -13.22 -9.01
CA ILE A 185 15.10 -14.15 -9.90
C ILE A 185 13.92 -13.42 -10.54
N GLY A 186 13.95 -13.32 -11.87
CA GLY A 186 12.90 -12.66 -12.65
C GLY A 186 13.38 -11.43 -13.40
#